data_9dbb9795d5b3e1256acb575f84ac09d8
#
_entry.id   9dbb9795d5b3e1256acb575f84ac09d8
#
_cell.length_a   1.000
_cell.length_b   1.000
_cell.length_c   1.000
_cell.angle_alpha   90.00
_cell.angle_beta   90.00
_cell.angle_gamma   90.00
#
_symmetry.space_group_name_H-M   'P 1'
#
loop_
_entity.id
_entity.type
_entity.pdbx_description
1 polymer ?
#
loop_
_entity_poly.entity_id
_entity_poly.type
_entity_poly.pdbx_seq_one_letter_code
_entity_poly.pdbx_strand_id
1 'polypeptide(L)'
;RANTYVDVGVDGIMIHSKKNTPDEIFEFSKIFRKNHKFIPLVSVPSTYNAVTEDELVKNGFNIVIYANQMLRAAYPAMHKVAESILKNGRSLEVDKDLIKIKKILELIPGTK
;
A
#
# COMPACT_ATOMS: atom_id res chain seq x y z
N ARG A 1 -3.88 -15.08 20.08
CA ARG A 1 -4.94 -14.30 19.42
C ARG A 1 -5.18 -14.79 17.98
N ALA A 2 -4.15 -14.88 17.11
CA ALA A 2 -4.34 -15.36 15.73
C ALA A 2 -4.93 -16.77 15.68
N ASN A 3 -4.45 -17.71 16.50
CA ASN A 3 -5.02 -19.06 16.58
C ASN A 3 -6.51 -19.02 16.96
N THR A 4 -6.89 -18.22 17.94
CA THR A 4 -8.30 -18.06 18.34
C THR A 4 -9.17 -17.57 17.18
N TYR A 5 -8.65 -16.67 16.33
CA TYR A 5 -9.39 -16.23 15.14
C TYR A 5 -9.54 -17.36 14.13
N VAL A 6 -8.47 -18.15 13.90
CA VAL A 6 -8.55 -19.31 13.01
C VAL A 6 -9.55 -20.36 13.53
N ASP A 7 -9.58 -20.61 14.84
CA ASP A 7 -10.49 -21.58 15.47
C ASP A 7 -11.98 -21.18 15.28
N VAL A 8 -12.29 -19.90 15.12
CA VAL A 8 -13.65 -19.42 14.81
C VAL A 8 -13.93 -19.24 13.32
N GLY A 9 -13.01 -19.64 12.45
CA GLY A 9 -13.24 -19.78 11.01
C GLY A 9 -12.99 -18.53 10.16
N VAL A 10 -11.97 -17.72 10.50
CA VAL A 10 -11.58 -16.60 9.62
C VAL A 10 -10.91 -17.08 8.34
N ASP A 11 -11.12 -16.35 7.23
CA ASP A 11 -10.56 -16.66 5.92
C ASP A 11 -9.07 -16.31 5.78
N GLY A 12 -8.52 -15.47 6.66
CA GLY A 12 -7.12 -15.06 6.65
C GLY A 12 -6.72 -14.24 7.87
N ILE A 13 -5.43 -14.04 8.04
CA ILE A 13 -4.87 -13.24 9.14
C ILE A 13 -4.04 -12.09 8.56
N MET A 14 -4.36 -10.87 8.96
CA MET A 14 -3.52 -9.71 8.71
C MET A 14 -2.72 -9.39 9.96
N ILE A 15 -1.39 -9.34 9.80
CA ILE A 15 -0.45 -8.93 10.86
C ILE A 15 0.21 -7.62 10.48
N HIS A 16 0.35 -6.75 11.47
CA HIS A 16 1.02 -5.46 11.30
C HIS A 16 2.05 -5.24 12.40
N SER A 17 3.14 -4.55 12.05
CA SER A 17 4.16 -4.07 13.00
C SER A 17 4.37 -2.58 12.85
N LYS A 18 4.68 -1.91 13.97
CA LYS A 18 5.12 -0.50 14.00
C LYS A 18 6.64 -0.33 13.83
N LYS A 19 7.40 -1.45 13.82
CA LYS A 19 8.85 -1.43 13.63
C LYS A 19 9.21 -1.11 12.18
N ASN A 20 10.40 -0.57 11.99
CA ASN A 20 10.93 -0.24 10.66
C ASN A 20 11.56 -1.46 9.96
N THR A 21 11.65 -2.60 10.65
CA THR A 21 12.16 -3.85 10.11
C THR A 21 11.06 -4.92 10.10
N PRO A 22 11.11 -5.92 9.19
CA PRO A 22 10.10 -6.96 9.09
C PRO A 22 10.26 -8.11 10.10
N ASP A 23 11.27 -8.08 10.97
CA ASP A 23 11.64 -9.20 11.85
C ASP A 23 10.46 -9.73 12.66
N GLU A 24 9.66 -8.84 13.24
CA GLU A 24 8.52 -9.20 14.07
C GLU A 24 7.44 -9.96 13.29
N ILE A 25 7.13 -9.53 12.07
CA ILE A 25 6.14 -10.21 11.22
C ILE A 25 6.70 -11.52 10.66
N PHE A 26 8.00 -11.60 10.40
CA PHE A 26 8.66 -12.84 9.96
C PHE A 26 8.71 -13.89 11.07
N GLU A 27 9.02 -13.47 12.30
CA GLU A 27 8.97 -14.36 13.46
C GLU A 27 7.52 -14.84 13.70
N PHE A 28 6.55 -13.94 13.64
CA PHE A 28 5.14 -14.33 13.72
C PHE A 28 4.79 -15.38 12.64
N SER A 29 5.11 -15.10 11.38
CA SER A 29 4.81 -16.02 10.27
C SER A 29 5.45 -17.39 10.49
N LYS A 30 6.73 -17.43 10.85
CA LYS A 30 7.46 -18.67 11.13
C LYS A 30 6.78 -19.55 12.19
N ILE A 31 6.25 -18.91 13.25
CA ILE A 31 5.54 -19.61 14.32
C ILE A 31 4.15 -20.05 13.83
N PHE A 32 3.41 -19.14 13.20
CA PHE A 32 2.05 -19.38 12.73
C PHE A 32 1.99 -20.50 11.68
N ARG A 33 2.91 -20.54 10.74
CA ARG A 33 2.99 -21.55 9.65
C ARG A 33 3.23 -22.98 10.14
N LYS A 34 3.72 -23.18 11.37
CA LYS A 34 3.86 -24.53 11.94
C LYS A 34 2.51 -25.25 12.04
N ASN A 35 1.45 -24.52 12.38
CA ASN A 35 0.11 -25.07 12.62
C ASN A 35 -0.91 -24.71 11.52
N HIS A 36 -0.70 -23.60 10.79
CA HIS A 36 -1.67 -23.04 9.85
C HIS A 36 -1.03 -22.82 8.46
N LYS A 37 -0.77 -23.91 7.74
CA LYS A 37 -0.08 -23.89 6.44
C LYS A 37 -0.86 -23.18 5.33
N PHE A 38 -2.20 -23.25 5.36
CA PHE A 38 -3.09 -22.80 4.29
C PHE A 38 -3.86 -21.52 4.57
N ILE A 39 -3.87 -21.03 5.80
CA ILE A 39 -4.55 -19.79 6.15
C ILE A 39 -3.77 -18.61 5.52
N PRO A 40 -4.38 -17.79 4.65
CA PRO A 40 -3.72 -16.63 4.05
C PRO A 40 -3.16 -15.67 5.09
N LEU A 41 -1.90 -15.26 4.92
CA LEU A 41 -1.28 -14.18 5.67
C LEU A 41 -1.21 -12.93 4.81
N VAL A 42 -1.69 -11.83 5.37
CA VAL A 42 -1.72 -10.51 4.75
C VAL A 42 -0.70 -9.61 5.44
N SER A 43 0.12 -8.92 4.65
CA SER A 43 1.10 -7.93 5.09
C SER A 43 0.75 -6.54 4.55
N VAL A 44 1.01 -5.51 5.36
CA VAL A 44 0.85 -4.09 4.97
C VAL A 44 2.15 -3.35 5.27
N PRO A 45 3.15 -3.37 4.36
CA PRO A 45 4.51 -2.86 4.61
C PRO A 45 4.58 -1.33 4.54
N SER A 46 3.91 -0.65 5.48
CA SER A 46 3.93 0.82 5.56
C SER A 46 5.14 1.37 6.31
N THR A 47 5.53 0.72 7.41
CA THR A 47 6.66 1.12 8.27
C THR A 47 7.95 0.39 7.92
N TYR A 48 7.87 -0.89 7.59
CA TYR A 48 8.97 -1.76 7.12
C TYR A 48 9.01 -1.86 5.59
N ASN A 49 8.95 -0.72 4.91
CA ASN A 49 8.77 -0.59 3.46
C ASN A 49 10.03 -0.92 2.62
N ALA A 50 11.12 -1.28 3.27
CA ALA A 50 12.33 -1.78 2.59
C ALA A 50 12.21 -3.27 2.19
N VAL A 51 11.26 -4.01 2.79
CA VAL A 51 11.03 -5.42 2.47
C VAL A 51 10.38 -5.58 1.10
N THR A 52 10.90 -6.51 0.30
CA THR A 52 10.36 -6.83 -1.02
C THR A 52 9.22 -7.85 -0.94
N GLU A 53 8.37 -7.89 -1.98
CA GLU A 53 7.33 -8.92 -2.11
C GLU A 53 7.92 -10.33 -2.10
N ASP A 54 9.06 -10.54 -2.77
CA ASP A 54 9.76 -11.83 -2.78
C ASP A 54 10.19 -12.28 -1.38
N GLU A 55 10.67 -11.35 -0.55
CA GLU A 55 11.01 -11.65 0.83
C GLU A 55 9.78 -11.99 1.66
N LEU A 56 8.67 -11.28 1.46
CA LEU A 56 7.39 -11.57 2.11
C LEU A 56 6.88 -12.96 1.71
N VAL A 57 6.90 -13.31 0.42
CA VAL A 57 6.51 -14.64 -0.09
C VAL A 57 7.37 -15.74 0.53
N LYS A 58 8.70 -15.57 0.53
CA LYS A 58 9.64 -16.53 1.15
C LYS A 58 9.38 -16.73 2.64
N ASN A 59 8.86 -15.70 3.31
CA ASN A 59 8.49 -15.77 4.73
C ASN A 59 7.02 -16.13 4.96
N GLY A 60 6.32 -16.64 3.93
CA GLY A 60 5.01 -17.26 4.06
C GLY A 60 3.83 -16.31 3.99
N PHE A 61 4.00 -15.08 3.52
CA PHE A 61 2.91 -14.15 3.21
C PHE A 61 2.31 -14.45 1.84
N ASN A 62 1.00 -14.23 1.69
CA ASN A 62 0.25 -14.53 0.46
C ASN A 62 -0.29 -13.26 -0.20
N ILE A 63 -0.57 -12.22 0.59
CA ILE A 63 -1.17 -10.97 0.14
C ILE A 63 -0.37 -9.81 0.69
N VAL A 64 -0.05 -8.84 -0.16
CA VAL A 64 0.60 -7.58 0.20
C VAL A 64 -0.33 -6.43 -0.13
N ILE A 65 -0.60 -5.54 0.83
CA ILE A 65 -1.46 -4.37 0.65
C ILE A 65 -0.63 -3.10 0.74
N TYR A 66 -0.57 -2.34 -0.35
CA TYR A 66 -0.02 -0.99 -0.39
C TYR A 66 -1.15 0.02 -0.09
N ALA A 67 -1.42 0.22 1.19
CA ALA A 67 -2.65 0.86 1.67
C ALA A 67 -2.73 2.38 1.43
N ASN A 68 -1.61 3.10 1.45
CA ASN A 68 -1.64 4.56 1.51
C ASN A 68 -0.63 5.28 0.61
N GLN A 69 0.20 4.57 -0.11
CA GLN A 69 1.30 5.15 -0.90
C GLN A 69 0.77 6.08 -1.99
N MET A 70 -0.30 5.69 -2.71
CA MET A 70 -0.90 6.49 -3.77
C MET A 70 -1.51 7.79 -3.21
N LEU A 71 -2.25 7.71 -2.09
CA LEU A 71 -2.82 8.88 -1.43
C LEU A 71 -1.72 9.84 -0.94
N ARG A 72 -0.67 9.30 -0.32
CA ARG A 72 0.48 10.08 0.17
C ARG A 72 1.26 10.75 -0.95
N ALA A 73 1.28 10.17 -2.14
CA ALA A 73 1.86 10.78 -3.33
C ALA A 73 0.94 11.83 -3.96
N ALA A 74 -0.35 11.55 -4.06
CA ALA A 74 -1.32 12.43 -4.70
C ALA A 74 -1.59 13.72 -3.90
N TYR A 75 -1.72 13.61 -2.58
CA TYR A 75 -2.08 14.75 -1.73
C TYR A 75 -1.12 15.95 -1.86
N PRO A 76 0.20 15.80 -1.68
CA PRO A 76 1.12 16.93 -1.80
C PRO A 76 1.17 17.51 -3.22
N ALA A 77 0.98 16.69 -4.24
CA ALA A 77 0.90 17.17 -5.63
C ALA A 77 -0.34 18.04 -5.84
N MET A 78 -1.52 17.59 -5.41
CA MET A 78 -2.76 18.36 -5.49
C MET A 78 -2.68 19.63 -4.65
N HIS A 79 -2.12 19.57 -3.45
CA HIS A 79 -1.95 20.72 -2.56
C HIS A 79 -1.07 21.80 -3.21
N LYS A 80 0.06 21.43 -3.79
CA LYS A 80 0.96 22.34 -4.53
C LYS A 80 0.22 23.06 -5.66
N VAL A 81 -0.61 22.36 -6.42
CA VAL A 81 -1.40 22.95 -7.51
C VAL A 81 -2.40 23.94 -6.96
N ALA A 82 -3.15 23.58 -5.91
CA ALA A 82 -4.14 24.45 -5.28
C ALA A 82 -3.52 25.74 -4.73
N GLU A 83 -2.41 25.61 -3.99
CA GLU A 83 -1.68 26.79 -3.46
C GLU A 83 -1.20 27.72 -4.57
N SER A 84 -0.67 27.17 -5.67
CA SER A 84 -0.19 27.98 -6.79
C SER A 84 -1.34 28.73 -7.46
N ILE A 85 -2.47 28.08 -7.69
CA ILE A 85 -3.67 28.74 -8.28
C ILE A 85 -4.18 29.85 -7.35
N LEU A 86 -4.30 29.60 -6.05
CA LEU A 86 -4.74 30.59 -5.08
C LEU A 86 -3.81 31.79 -5.02
N LYS A 87 -2.50 31.55 -5.09
CA LYS A 87 -1.49 32.61 -5.04
C LYS A 87 -1.48 33.49 -6.30
N ASN A 88 -1.63 32.88 -7.49
CA ASN A 88 -1.41 33.54 -8.77
C ASN A 88 -2.72 33.92 -9.49
N GLY A 89 -3.87 33.41 -9.03
CA GLY A 89 -5.16 33.57 -9.69
C GLY A 89 -5.25 32.87 -11.06
N ARG A 90 -4.33 31.94 -11.34
CA ARG A 90 -4.24 31.19 -12.60
C ARG A 90 -3.40 29.93 -12.41
N SER A 91 -3.43 29.02 -13.39
CA SER A 91 -2.72 27.72 -13.34
C SER A 91 -1.41 27.65 -14.15
N LEU A 92 -0.98 28.75 -14.79
CA LEU A 92 0.17 28.76 -15.70
C LEU A 92 1.46 28.24 -15.02
N GLU A 93 1.68 28.63 -13.76
CA GLU A 93 2.91 28.35 -13.00
C GLU A 93 3.10 26.85 -12.69
N VAL A 94 2.01 26.08 -12.73
CA VAL A 94 2.04 24.63 -12.47
C VAL A 94 1.83 23.76 -13.71
N ASP A 95 1.60 24.37 -14.87
CA ASP A 95 1.28 23.64 -16.10
C ASP A 95 2.31 22.56 -16.45
N LYS A 96 3.59 22.82 -16.19
CA LYS A 96 4.70 21.87 -16.39
C LYS A 96 4.65 20.63 -15.49
N ASP A 97 3.97 20.74 -14.33
CA ASP A 97 3.83 19.67 -13.34
C ASP A 97 2.57 18.85 -13.61
N LEU A 98 1.71 19.30 -14.54
CA LEU A 98 0.46 18.63 -14.86
C LEU A 98 0.62 17.65 -16.03
N ILE A 99 -0.06 16.52 -15.92
CA ILE A 99 -0.23 15.62 -17.06
C ILE A 99 -1.14 16.28 -18.10
N LYS A 100 -0.82 16.15 -19.38
CA LYS A 100 -1.64 16.72 -20.47
C LYS A 100 -3.06 16.11 -20.47
N ILE A 101 -4.08 16.94 -20.67
CA ILE A 101 -5.50 16.55 -20.69
C ILE A 101 -5.72 15.38 -21.65
N LYS A 102 -5.11 15.41 -22.85
CA LYS A 102 -5.20 14.31 -23.82
C LYS A 102 -4.78 12.96 -23.20
N LYS A 103 -3.68 12.93 -22.41
CA LYS A 103 -3.24 11.71 -21.73
C LYS A 103 -4.20 11.24 -20.65
N ILE A 104 -4.84 12.16 -19.92
CA ILE A 104 -5.87 11.80 -18.93
C ILE A 104 -7.06 11.16 -19.62
N LEU A 105 -7.51 11.72 -20.73
CA LEU A 105 -8.64 11.15 -21.49
C LEU A 105 -8.34 9.77 -22.08
N GLU A 106 -7.10 9.54 -22.49
CA GLU A 106 -6.64 8.22 -22.99
C GLU A 106 -6.65 7.12 -21.92
N LEU A 107 -6.62 7.48 -20.62
CA LEU A 107 -6.71 6.50 -19.52
C LEU A 107 -8.13 5.94 -19.32
N ILE A 108 -9.16 6.61 -19.85
CA ILE A 108 -10.55 6.22 -19.70
C ILE A 108 -11.00 5.59 -21.04
N PRO A 109 -11.22 4.25 -21.12
CA PRO A 109 -11.67 3.61 -22.33
C PRO A 109 -12.98 4.23 -22.86
N GLY A 110 -13.01 4.57 -24.15
CA GLY A 110 -14.21 5.14 -24.80
C GLY A 110 -14.36 6.66 -24.74
N THR A 111 -13.49 7.38 -24.07
CA THR A 111 -13.40 8.85 -24.19
C THR A 111 -12.50 9.20 -25.39
N LYS A 112 -13.11 9.61 -26.50
CA LYS A 112 -12.43 10.17 -27.66
C LYS A 112 -12.86 11.61 -27.85
#